data_17e321c7c5ae77fa76d6ec6801ee92ef
#
_entry.id   17e321c7c5ae77fa76d6ec6801ee92ef
#
_cell.length_a   1.000
_cell.length_b   1.000
_cell.length_c   1.000
_cell.angle_alpha   90.00
_cell.angle_beta   90.00
_cell.angle_gamma   90.00
#
_symmetry.space_group_name_H-M   'P 1'
#
loop_
_entity.id
_entity.type
_entity.pdbx_description
1 polymer ?
#
loop_
_entity_poly.entity_id
_entity_poly.type
_entity_poly.pdbx_seq_one_letter_code
_entity_poly.pdbx_strand_id
1 'polypeptide(L)'
;MYSQRQHDGGGTGVSASAQRGSVWVMELRGELDLAFMDRVEHATADVLRLFPGPLVYDLRHLSFADSLLVNHLLTTRRQRPVGLIGTNRFVDRMLEVTGTAEVLPTFASPEAAEAALTRAG
;
A
#
# COMPACT_ATOMS: atom_id res chain seq x y z
N MET A 1 -10.33 16.92 7.05
CA MET A 1 -10.05 16.58 6.74
C MET A 1 -10.18 15.99 5.83
N TYR A 2 -10.06 15.79 5.32
CA TYR A 2 -10.00 15.40 4.35
C TYR A 2 -10.14 14.14 4.24
N SER A 3 -10.15 13.64 4.23
CA SER A 3 -10.10 12.64 4.05
C SER A 3 -11.10 11.84 4.19
N GLN A 4 -11.75 11.71 4.30
CA GLN A 4 -12.45 11.00 4.39
C GLN A 4 -13.33 10.91 3.67
N ARG A 5 -13.58 10.97 3.14
CA ARG A 5 -14.26 10.80 2.47
C ARG A 5 -14.24 10.45 1.55
N GLN A 6 -14.29 10.25 1.20
CA GLN A 6 -14.26 10.04 0.29
C GLN A 6 -14.37 9.09 -0.14
N HIS A 7 -14.61 8.38 -0.16
CA HIS A 7 -14.63 7.49 -0.69
C HIS A 7 -15.55 7.06 -1.07
N ASP A 8 -15.81 7.00 -1.62
CA ASP A 8 -16.55 6.67 -2.09
C ASP A 8 -16.87 5.60 -2.19
N GLY A 9 -16.97 5.34 -1.88
CA GLY A 9 -17.33 4.21 -1.67
C GLY A 9 -17.33 3.10 -2.45
N GLY A 10 -17.33 2.05 -2.22
CA GLY A 10 -17.50 0.85 -2.93
C GLY A 10 -16.74 0.67 -4.22
N GLY A 11 -16.14 1.72 -4.71
CA GLY A 11 -15.43 1.63 -5.95
C GLY A 11 -14.09 0.96 -5.80
N THR A 12 -13.45 0.71 -6.93
CA THR A 12 -12.09 0.22 -6.94
C THR A 12 -11.13 1.37 -6.68
N GLY A 13 -9.97 1.04 -6.17
CA GLY A 13 -8.93 2.02 -5.90
C GLY A 13 -8.62 2.09 -4.42
N VAL A 14 -8.45 3.31 -3.92
CA VAL A 14 -8.13 3.54 -2.51
C VAL A 14 -9.44 3.67 -1.74
N SER A 15 -9.72 2.67 -0.90
CA SER A 15 -10.96 2.68 -0.12
C SER A 15 -10.79 3.35 1.24
N ALA A 16 -9.56 3.45 1.73
CA ALA A 16 -9.27 4.14 2.98
C ALA A 16 -7.83 4.59 2.96
N SER A 17 -7.55 5.73 3.58
CA SER A 17 -6.21 6.28 3.61
C SER A 17 -6.10 7.16 4.84
N ALA A 18 -5.27 6.76 5.80
CA ALA A 18 -5.20 7.48 7.07
C ALA A 18 -3.92 7.15 7.81
N GLN A 19 -3.49 8.08 8.63
CA GLN A 19 -2.38 7.83 9.54
C GLN A 19 -2.83 6.95 10.68
N ARG A 20 -2.03 5.94 10.96
CA ARG A 20 -2.23 5.03 12.08
C ARG A 20 -0.95 5.00 12.88
N GLY A 21 -0.91 5.74 14.00
CA GLY A 21 0.31 5.86 14.76
C GLY A 21 1.40 6.52 13.95
N SER A 22 2.52 5.86 13.78
CA SER A 22 3.67 6.40 13.08
C SER A 22 3.79 5.93 11.63
N VAL A 23 2.75 5.27 11.11
CA VAL A 23 2.71 4.86 9.71
C VAL A 23 1.45 5.40 9.05
N TRP A 24 1.45 5.41 7.73
CA TRP A 24 0.26 5.77 6.96
C TRP A 24 -0.25 4.51 6.28
N VAL A 25 -1.51 4.16 6.52
CA VAL A 25 -2.12 2.96 5.96
C VAL A 25 -3.06 3.33 4.84
N MET A 26 -2.85 2.73 3.68
CA MET A 26 -3.68 2.94 2.51
C MET A 26 -4.29 1.60 2.12
N GLU A 27 -5.60 1.52 2.19
CA GLU A 27 -6.32 0.31 1.86
C GLU A 27 -6.71 0.32 0.40
N LEU A 28 -6.33 -0.72 -0.32
CA LEU A 28 -6.63 -0.84 -1.75
C LEU A 28 -7.71 -1.89 -1.94
N ARG A 29 -8.63 -1.64 -2.87
CA ARG A 29 -9.78 -2.50 -3.07
C ARG A 29 -10.10 -2.64 -4.54
N GLY A 30 -10.51 -3.82 -4.95
CA GLY A 30 -11.04 -4.07 -6.27
C GLY A 30 -10.02 -4.65 -7.22
N GLU A 31 -10.22 -4.35 -8.50
CA GLU A 31 -9.38 -4.89 -9.56
C GLU A 31 -8.44 -3.83 -10.11
N LEU A 32 -7.24 -4.27 -10.45
CA LEU A 32 -6.26 -3.37 -11.02
C LEU A 32 -6.58 -3.06 -12.47
N ASP A 33 -6.61 -1.78 -12.80
CA ASP A 33 -6.63 -1.31 -14.17
C ASP A 33 -5.94 0.04 -14.18
N LEU A 34 -5.89 0.68 -15.34
CA LEU A 34 -5.15 1.95 -15.42
C LEU A 34 -5.75 3.03 -14.54
N ALA A 35 -7.08 3.08 -14.46
CA ALA A 35 -7.75 4.07 -13.61
C ALA A 35 -7.45 3.81 -12.14
N PHE A 36 -7.44 2.53 -11.74
CA PHE A 36 -7.09 2.16 -10.39
C PHE A 36 -5.67 2.62 -10.04
N MET A 37 -4.73 2.31 -10.91
CA MET A 37 -3.33 2.67 -10.66
C MET A 37 -3.16 4.18 -10.60
N ASP A 38 -3.87 4.91 -11.43
CA ASP A 38 -3.81 6.36 -11.41
C ASP A 38 -4.24 6.91 -10.05
N ARG A 39 -5.33 6.37 -9.50
CA ARG A 39 -5.80 6.78 -8.17
C ARG A 39 -4.79 6.45 -7.09
N VAL A 40 -4.19 5.25 -7.16
CA VAL A 40 -3.22 4.84 -6.17
C VAL A 40 -1.98 5.72 -6.24
N GLU A 41 -1.51 6.03 -7.43
CA GLU A 41 -0.34 6.87 -7.60
C GLU A 41 -0.58 8.29 -7.08
N HIS A 42 -1.75 8.85 -7.37
CA HIS A 42 -2.09 10.17 -6.86
C HIS A 42 -2.19 10.18 -5.34
N ALA A 43 -2.84 9.17 -4.77
CA ALA A 43 -2.96 9.09 -3.32
C ALA A 43 -1.60 8.95 -2.66
N THR A 44 -0.73 8.13 -3.25
CA THR A 44 0.61 7.96 -2.72
C THR A 44 1.38 9.28 -2.78
N ALA A 45 1.30 9.98 -3.89
CA ALA A 45 2.01 11.26 -4.02
C ALA A 45 1.57 12.26 -2.95
N ASP A 46 0.26 12.30 -2.68
CA ASP A 46 -0.25 13.19 -1.63
C ASP A 46 0.32 12.83 -0.27
N VAL A 47 0.35 11.52 0.05
CA VAL A 47 0.88 11.08 1.33
C VAL A 47 2.37 11.40 1.45
N LEU A 48 3.12 11.18 0.39
CA LEU A 48 4.56 11.46 0.41
C LEU A 48 4.85 12.93 0.67
N ARG A 49 3.99 13.82 0.20
CA ARG A 49 4.17 15.25 0.47
C ARG A 49 3.82 15.63 1.90
N LEU A 50 2.83 14.97 2.47
CA LEU A 50 2.24 15.42 3.73
C LEU A 50 2.70 14.63 4.95
N PHE A 51 3.23 13.44 4.75
CA PHE A 51 3.57 12.54 5.84
C PHE A 51 4.99 12.01 5.65
N PRO A 52 5.86 12.16 6.65
CA PRO A 52 7.27 11.79 6.47
C PRO A 52 7.61 10.33 6.81
N GLY A 53 6.67 9.56 7.33
CA GLY A 53 6.96 8.23 7.83
C GLY A 53 6.71 7.12 6.81
N PRO A 54 6.76 5.87 7.28
CA PRO A 54 6.55 4.72 6.41
C PRO A 54 5.13 4.61 5.91
N LEU A 55 4.96 3.98 4.73
CA LEU A 55 3.65 3.70 4.17
C LEU A 55 3.37 2.21 4.26
N VAL A 56 2.10 1.89 4.52
CA VAL A 56 1.63 0.51 4.59
C VAL A 56 0.45 0.38 3.64
N TYR A 57 0.54 -0.59 2.74
CA TYR A 57 -0.55 -0.86 1.81
C TYR A 57 -1.29 -2.11 2.25
N ASP A 58 -2.58 -1.95 2.51
CA ASP A 58 -3.43 -3.06 2.91
C ASP A 58 -4.04 -3.65 1.65
N LEU A 59 -3.64 -4.86 1.31
CA LEU A 59 -4.00 -5.51 0.06
C LEU A 59 -5.06 -6.60 0.25
N ARG A 60 -5.66 -6.68 1.44
CA ARG A 60 -6.60 -7.75 1.73
C ARG A 60 -7.84 -7.75 0.86
N HIS A 61 -8.16 -6.62 0.29
CA HIS A 61 -9.40 -6.47 -0.49
C HIS A 61 -9.14 -6.38 -1.99
N LEU A 62 -7.92 -6.68 -2.43
CA LEU A 62 -7.61 -6.74 -3.84
C LEU A 62 -8.05 -8.08 -4.41
N SER A 63 -8.70 -8.03 -5.57
CA SER A 63 -9.10 -9.25 -6.26
C SER A 63 -7.93 -9.84 -7.06
N PHE A 64 -7.03 -8.97 -7.51
CA PHE A 64 -5.99 -9.37 -8.44
C PHE A 64 -4.86 -8.34 -8.37
N ALA A 65 -3.64 -8.79 -8.63
CA ALA A 65 -2.48 -7.91 -8.67
C ALA A 65 -1.60 -8.26 -9.85
N ASP A 66 -0.91 -7.25 -10.38
CA ASP A 66 0.01 -7.47 -11.49
C ASP A 66 1.28 -6.65 -11.28
N SER A 67 2.13 -6.65 -12.32
CA SER A 67 3.42 -5.99 -12.21
C SER A 67 3.33 -4.47 -12.09
N LEU A 68 2.22 -3.88 -12.53
CA LEU A 68 2.06 -2.44 -12.37
C LEU A 68 1.99 -2.05 -10.89
N LEU A 69 1.27 -2.84 -10.10
CA LEU A 69 1.22 -2.58 -8.67
C LEU A 69 2.58 -2.80 -8.03
N VAL A 70 3.24 -3.90 -8.36
CA VAL A 70 4.56 -4.18 -7.79
C VAL A 70 5.55 -3.08 -8.13
N ASN A 71 5.54 -2.60 -9.37
CA ASN A 71 6.41 -1.50 -9.76
C ASN A 71 6.14 -0.24 -8.95
N HIS A 72 4.86 0.06 -8.72
CA HIS A 72 4.50 1.22 -7.92
C HIS A 72 5.02 1.08 -6.49
N LEU A 73 4.84 -0.10 -5.90
CA LEU A 73 5.30 -0.34 -4.54
C LEU A 73 6.82 -0.21 -4.45
N LEU A 74 7.54 -0.73 -5.42
CA LEU A 74 8.99 -0.62 -5.45
C LEU A 74 9.45 0.83 -5.62
N THR A 75 8.78 1.58 -6.47
CA THR A 75 9.10 2.98 -6.66
C THR A 75 8.90 3.76 -5.36
N THR A 76 7.80 3.47 -4.67
CA THR A 76 7.53 4.11 -3.38
C THR A 76 8.57 3.71 -2.35
N ARG A 77 8.98 2.45 -2.37
CA ARG A 77 9.96 1.93 -1.42
C ARG A 77 11.29 2.66 -1.53
N ARG A 78 11.62 3.19 -2.69
CA ARG A 78 12.86 3.95 -2.85
C ARG A 78 12.85 5.24 -2.06
N GLN A 79 11.67 5.74 -1.72
CA GLN A 79 11.52 7.01 -1.02
C GLN A 79 11.20 6.83 0.46
N ARG A 80 10.52 5.76 0.82
CA ARG A 80 10.07 5.50 2.17
C ARG A 80 10.04 4.02 2.44
N PRO A 81 10.16 3.60 3.69
CA PRO A 81 9.87 2.21 4.01
C PRO A 81 8.42 1.90 3.66
N VAL A 82 8.21 0.72 3.09
CA VAL A 82 6.88 0.27 2.68
C VAL A 82 6.64 -1.12 3.23
N GLY A 83 5.47 -1.33 3.81
CA GLY A 83 5.03 -2.64 4.24
C GLY A 83 3.71 -2.99 3.60
N LEU A 84 3.41 -4.27 3.57
CA LEU A 84 2.17 -4.79 2.98
C LEU A 84 1.40 -5.57 4.03
N ILE A 85 0.07 -5.51 3.95
CA ILE A 85 -0.78 -6.28 4.84
C ILE A 85 -1.66 -7.17 4.00
N GLY A 86 -1.75 -8.44 4.40
CA GLY A 86 -2.74 -9.33 3.87
C GLY A 86 -2.62 -9.61 2.39
N THR A 87 -1.42 -9.88 1.93
CA THR A 87 -1.23 -10.24 0.53
C THR A 87 -2.02 -11.50 0.22
N ASN A 88 -2.42 -11.63 -1.04
CA ASN A 88 -3.09 -12.82 -1.50
C ASN A 88 -2.12 -13.64 -2.35
N ARG A 89 -2.62 -14.76 -2.87
CA ARG A 89 -1.79 -15.67 -3.63
C ARG A 89 -1.13 -14.99 -4.84
N PHE A 90 -1.87 -14.11 -5.51
CA PHE A 90 -1.33 -13.43 -6.69
C PHE A 90 -0.18 -12.51 -6.31
N VAL A 91 -0.35 -11.75 -5.25
CA VAL A 91 0.69 -10.83 -4.80
C VAL A 91 1.91 -11.61 -4.31
N ASP A 92 1.69 -12.65 -3.50
CA ASP A 92 2.79 -13.45 -2.99
C ASP A 92 3.61 -14.03 -4.13
N ARG A 93 2.92 -14.56 -5.13
CA ARG A 93 3.60 -15.15 -6.28
C ARG A 93 4.40 -14.11 -7.04
N MET A 94 3.81 -12.93 -7.23
CA MET A 94 4.49 -11.85 -7.93
C MET A 94 5.75 -11.42 -7.19
N LEU A 95 5.67 -11.28 -5.87
CA LEU A 95 6.83 -10.91 -5.08
C LEU A 95 7.92 -11.98 -5.16
N GLU A 96 7.51 -13.23 -5.15
CA GLU A 96 8.45 -14.34 -5.24
C GLU A 96 9.15 -14.37 -6.59
N VAL A 97 8.36 -14.27 -7.66
CA VAL A 97 8.89 -14.35 -9.02
C VAL A 97 9.83 -13.17 -9.31
N THR A 98 9.51 -12.00 -8.82
CA THR A 98 10.33 -10.82 -9.06
C THR A 98 11.48 -10.67 -8.07
N GLY A 99 11.52 -11.51 -7.04
CA GLY A 99 12.58 -11.44 -6.03
C GLY A 99 12.47 -10.22 -5.14
N THR A 100 11.28 -9.68 -4.97
CA THR A 100 11.10 -8.43 -4.23
C THR A 100 10.52 -8.60 -2.84
N ALA A 101 10.30 -9.85 -2.40
CA ALA A 101 9.69 -10.09 -1.10
C ALA A 101 10.50 -9.52 0.06
N GLU A 102 11.82 -9.45 -0.10
CA GLU A 102 12.66 -8.96 0.98
C GLU A 102 12.56 -7.46 1.18
N VAL A 103 12.30 -6.72 0.10
CA VAL A 103 12.22 -5.27 0.20
C VAL A 103 10.79 -4.78 0.38
N LEU A 104 9.81 -5.68 0.23
CA LEU A 104 8.40 -5.36 0.45
C LEU A 104 7.85 -6.36 1.47
N PRO A 105 8.20 -6.21 2.74
CA PRO A 105 7.77 -7.17 3.77
C PRO A 105 6.28 -7.12 4.00
N THR A 106 5.71 -8.28 4.37
CA THR A 106 4.30 -8.39 4.67
C THR A 106 4.09 -8.60 6.15
N PHE A 107 2.99 -8.07 6.64
CA PHE A 107 2.65 -8.11 8.06
C PHE A 107 1.21 -8.56 8.25
N ALA A 108 0.91 -9.02 9.44
CA ALA A 108 -0.43 -9.49 9.76
C ALA A 108 -1.41 -8.35 10.05
N SER A 109 -0.88 -7.19 10.47
CA SER A 109 -1.74 -6.09 10.89
C SER A 109 -1.00 -4.77 10.75
N PRO A 110 -1.75 -3.66 10.76
CA PRO A 110 -1.09 -2.34 10.77
C PRO A 110 -0.19 -2.15 11.99
N GLU A 111 -0.57 -2.71 13.14
CA GLU A 111 0.24 -2.58 14.34
C GLU A 111 1.56 -3.31 14.20
N ALA A 112 1.54 -4.49 13.61
CA ALA A 112 2.77 -5.24 13.39
C ALA A 112 3.67 -4.51 12.40
N ALA A 113 3.08 -3.94 11.36
CA ALA A 113 3.84 -3.18 10.37
C ALA A 113 4.47 -1.94 11.01
N GLU A 114 3.71 -1.24 11.82
CA GLU A 114 4.22 -0.05 12.49
C GLU A 114 5.43 -0.40 13.35
N ALA A 115 5.30 -1.46 14.15
CA ALA A 115 6.38 -1.84 15.05
C ALA A 115 7.66 -2.17 14.29
N ALA A 116 7.52 -2.87 13.16
CA ALA A 116 8.69 -3.28 12.39
C ALA A 116 9.31 -2.12 11.60
N LEU A 117 8.47 -1.31 10.96
CA LEU A 117 8.97 -0.30 10.05
C LEU A 117 9.53 0.92 10.77
N THR A 118 8.97 1.27 11.90
CA THR A 118 9.45 2.44 12.62
C THR A 118 10.68 2.11 13.46
N ARG A 119 10.77 0.87 13.94
CA ARG A 119 11.93 0.47 14.71
C ARG A 119 13.18 0.45 13.85
N ALA A 120 13.02 0.08 12.60
CA ALA A 120 14.17 -0.01 11.70
C ALA A 120 14.75 1.37 11.37
N GLY A 121 13.94 2.39 11.50
CA GLY A 121 14.40 3.75 11.26
C GLY A 121 15.25 4.25 12.35
#